data_c1acf0fa3b4330eab8cb8d1552cc777d
#
_entry.id   c1acf0fa3b4330eab8cb8d1552cc777d
#
_cell.length_a   1.000
_cell.length_b   1.000
_cell.length_c   1.000
_cell.angle_alpha   90.00
_cell.angle_beta   90.00
_cell.angle_gamma   90.00
#
_symmetry.space_group_name_H-M   'P 1'
#
loop_
_entity.id
_entity.type
_entity.pdbx_description
1 polymer ?
#
loop_
_entity_poly.entity_id
_entity_poly.type
_entity_poly.pdbx_seq_one_letter_code
_entity_poly.pdbx_strand_id
1 'polypeptide(L)'
;MSGLLKFITCGSVDDGKSTLIGHILYDSKLLYADQEKALELDSKVGSRGGAIDYSLLLDGLMAEREQGITIDVAYRYFTTDKRSFIVADTPGHEEYTRNMAVGASFADLAVILIDAKQGVLVQTRRHARICALMGINYFVFAVNKMDLVGYDEKRFDEITKQIIELTKELELKNVVIIPVSATEGDNVTTKSENIPWYKGPALLSYLEDVDIKDENEEEGFYMPVQRVCRPNHEFRGFQGQIENGVIRAG
;
A
#
# COMPACT_ATOMS: atom_id res chain seq x y z
N MET A 1 -4.41 20.81 -3.06
CA MET A 1 -4.44 19.34 -3.24
C MET A 1 -3.10 18.84 -2.71
N SER A 2 -3.11 17.94 -1.75
CA SER A 2 -1.91 17.19 -1.38
C SER A 2 -1.46 16.41 -2.61
N GLY A 3 -0.16 16.39 -2.94
CA GLY A 3 0.39 15.81 -4.18
C GLY A 3 0.07 14.33 -4.39
N LEU A 4 0.77 13.68 -5.30
CA LEU A 4 0.70 12.24 -5.55
C LEU A 4 1.33 11.48 -4.37
N LEU A 5 0.65 10.42 -3.89
CA LEU A 5 1.24 9.43 -2.97
C LEU A 5 1.45 8.11 -3.70
N LYS A 6 2.66 7.59 -3.62
CA LYS A 6 3.01 6.25 -4.10
C LYS A 6 3.14 5.34 -2.90
N PHE A 7 2.37 4.28 -2.82
CA PHE A 7 2.49 3.33 -1.73
C PHE A 7 2.49 1.88 -2.20
N ILE A 8 3.08 1.02 -1.40
CA ILE A 8 3.15 -0.42 -1.64
C ILE A 8 2.27 -1.14 -0.61
N THR A 9 1.56 -2.19 -1.03
CA THR A 9 0.97 -3.17 -0.11
C THR A 9 1.84 -4.41 -0.06
N CYS A 10 2.19 -4.84 1.13
CA CYS A 10 2.97 -6.05 1.38
C CYS A 10 2.47 -6.79 2.63
N GLY A 11 2.83 -8.06 2.75
CA GLY A 11 2.36 -8.99 3.77
C GLY A 11 2.45 -10.41 3.25
N SER A 12 2.16 -11.40 4.10
CA SER A 12 2.18 -12.80 3.71
C SER A 12 1.08 -13.14 2.68
N VAL A 13 1.16 -14.32 2.10
CA VAL A 13 0.04 -14.87 1.33
C VAL A 13 -1.19 -14.92 2.24
N ASP A 14 -2.36 -14.64 1.70
CA ASP A 14 -3.64 -14.60 2.40
C ASP A 14 -3.81 -13.50 3.46
N ASP A 15 -2.87 -12.59 3.66
CA ASP A 15 -3.06 -11.43 4.56
C ASP A 15 -4.13 -10.44 4.06
N GLY A 16 -4.62 -10.59 2.82
CA GLY A 16 -5.71 -9.81 2.24
C GLY A 16 -5.28 -8.52 1.52
N LYS A 17 -4.07 -8.48 0.96
CA LYS A 17 -3.53 -7.32 0.22
C LYS A 17 -4.43 -6.89 -0.94
N SER A 18 -4.67 -7.79 -1.88
CA SER A 18 -5.52 -7.52 -3.05
C SER A 18 -6.96 -7.22 -2.64
N THR A 19 -7.49 -7.90 -1.61
CA THR A 19 -8.81 -7.60 -1.04
C THR A 19 -8.88 -6.16 -0.52
N LEU A 20 -7.85 -5.70 0.21
CA LEU A 20 -7.80 -4.35 0.76
C LEU A 20 -7.82 -3.28 -0.33
N ILE A 21 -6.98 -3.44 -1.35
CA ILE A 21 -6.91 -2.49 -2.47
C ILE A 21 -8.23 -2.50 -3.25
N GLY A 22 -8.74 -3.70 -3.57
CA GLY A 22 -10.01 -3.85 -4.26
C GLY A 22 -11.17 -3.20 -3.52
N HIS A 23 -11.22 -3.31 -2.19
CA HIS A 23 -12.23 -2.64 -1.37
C HIS A 23 -12.10 -1.11 -1.43
N ILE A 24 -10.87 -0.57 -1.33
CA ILE A 24 -10.63 0.87 -1.48
C ILE A 24 -11.14 1.36 -2.83
N LEU A 25 -10.84 0.66 -3.92
CA LEU A 25 -11.26 1.03 -5.27
C LEU A 25 -12.78 0.98 -5.44
N TYR A 26 -13.42 -0.03 -4.88
CA TYR A 26 -14.87 -0.21 -4.94
C TYR A 26 -15.61 0.89 -4.17
N ASP A 27 -15.28 1.10 -2.92
CA ASP A 27 -15.93 2.09 -2.05
C ASP A 27 -15.72 3.54 -2.53
N SER A 28 -14.54 3.81 -3.10
CA SER A 28 -14.22 5.12 -3.66
C SER A 28 -14.93 5.39 -5.00
N LYS A 29 -15.77 4.46 -5.49
CA LYS A 29 -16.49 4.55 -6.77
C LYS A 29 -15.56 4.83 -7.96
N LEU A 30 -14.38 4.27 -7.93
CA LEU A 30 -13.34 4.47 -8.94
C LEU A 30 -13.35 3.39 -10.02
N LEU A 31 -14.33 2.48 -9.95
CA LEU A 31 -14.56 1.45 -10.95
C LEU A 31 -15.43 1.98 -12.10
N TYR A 32 -15.13 1.55 -13.31
CA TYR A 32 -16.04 1.72 -14.42
C TYR A 32 -17.24 0.80 -14.25
N ALA A 33 -18.41 1.23 -14.72
CA ALA A 33 -19.69 0.50 -14.56
C ALA A 33 -19.65 -0.95 -15.08
N ASP A 34 -18.82 -1.22 -16.09
CA ASP A 34 -18.61 -2.56 -16.66
C ASP A 34 -17.75 -3.44 -15.73
N GLN A 35 -16.77 -2.86 -15.04
CA GLN A 35 -15.93 -3.56 -14.05
C GLN A 35 -16.73 -3.90 -12.80
N GLU A 36 -17.58 -2.99 -12.33
CA GLU A 36 -18.47 -3.22 -11.20
C GLU A 36 -19.44 -4.37 -11.46
N LYS A 37 -20.08 -4.38 -12.66
CA LYS A 37 -20.97 -5.48 -13.08
C LYS A 37 -20.23 -6.81 -13.26
N ALA A 38 -19.02 -6.79 -13.82
CA ALA A 38 -18.21 -8.00 -13.97
C ALA A 38 -17.85 -8.57 -12.61
N LEU A 39 -17.42 -7.72 -11.66
CA LEU A 39 -17.11 -8.12 -10.29
C LEU A 39 -18.31 -8.75 -9.58
N GLU A 40 -19.51 -8.16 -9.70
CA GLU A 40 -20.73 -8.72 -9.12
C GLU A 40 -21.11 -10.07 -9.72
N LEU A 41 -20.91 -10.25 -11.04
CA LEU A 41 -21.20 -11.52 -11.72
C LEU A 41 -20.20 -12.60 -11.32
N ASP A 42 -18.90 -12.30 -11.33
CA ASP A 42 -17.84 -13.23 -10.98
C ASP A 42 -17.92 -13.64 -9.49
N SER A 43 -18.29 -12.69 -8.61
CA SER A 43 -18.48 -12.96 -7.18
C SER A 43 -19.68 -13.87 -6.89
N LYS A 44 -20.74 -13.83 -7.73
CA LYS A 44 -21.90 -14.75 -7.61
C LYS A 44 -21.56 -16.19 -7.99
N VAL A 45 -20.56 -16.39 -8.86
CA VAL A 45 -20.09 -17.72 -9.30
C VAL A 45 -19.01 -18.26 -8.37
N GLY A 46 -18.36 -17.40 -7.57
CA GLY A 46 -17.25 -17.75 -6.69
C GLY A 46 -17.65 -18.39 -5.36
N SER A 47 -16.65 -18.80 -4.61
CA SER A 47 -16.76 -19.64 -3.38
C SER A 47 -17.29 -18.92 -2.14
N ARG A 48 -17.54 -17.60 -2.18
CA ARG A 48 -17.94 -16.78 -1.00
C ARG A 48 -19.45 -16.60 -0.80
N GLY A 49 -20.26 -17.46 -1.38
CA GLY A 49 -21.73 -17.45 -1.14
C GLY A 49 -22.46 -16.19 -1.61
N GLY A 50 -21.92 -15.48 -2.61
CA GLY A 50 -22.53 -14.28 -3.20
C GLY A 50 -22.05 -12.95 -2.62
N ALA A 51 -21.12 -12.95 -1.64
CA ALA A 51 -20.43 -11.75 -1.21
C ALA A 51 -19.41 -11.29 -2.27
N ILE A 52 -19.19 -9.98 -2.38
CA ILE A 52 -18.24 -9.41 -3.35
C ILE A 52 -16.82 -9.87 -3.04
N ASP A 53 -16.13 -10.42 -4.05
CA ASP A 53 -14.71 -10.76 -3.94
C ASP A 53 -13.84 -9.66 -4.55
N TYR A 54 -13.41 -8.73 -3.73
CA TYR A 54 -12.63 -7.56 -4.13
C TYR A 54 -11.25 -7.91 -4.73
N SER A 55 -10.71 -9.11 -4.46
CA SER A 55 -9.41 -9.53 -5.01
C SER A 55 -9.44 -9.69 -6.52
N LEU A 56 -10.59 -10.07 -7.08
CA LEU A 56 -10.77 -10.24 -8.52
C LEU A 56 -10.53 -8.96 -9.34
N LEU A 57 -10.59 -7.79 -8.70
CA LEU A 57 -10.28 -6.51 -9.35
C LEU A 57 -8.80 -6.35 -9.71
N LEU A 58 -7.93 -7.08 -9.05
CA LEU A 58 -6.47 -6.93 -9.19
C LEU A 58 -5.83 -8.07 -9.98
N ASP A 59 -6.47 -9.22 -10.06
CA ASP A 59 -5.95 -10.40 -10.74
C ASP A 59 -5.84 -10.18 -12.26
N GLY A 60 -4.64 -9.80 -12.70
CA GLY A 60 -4.35 -9.44 -14.10
C GLY A 60 -3.89 -10.61 -14.95
N LEU A 61 -3.14 -11.57 -14.37
CA LEU A 61 -2.57 -12.70 -15.07
C LEU A 61 -3.42 -13.96 -14.90
N MET A 62 -3.56 -14.77 -15.96
CA MET A 62 -4.25 -16.07 -15.85
C MET A 62 -3.63 -16.97 -14.78
N ALA A 63 -2.29 -16.97 -14.67
CA ALA A 63 -1.58 -17.74 -13.66
C ALA A 63 -1.88 -17.28 -12.23
N GLU A 64 -2.11 -15.99 -12.00
CA GLU A 64 -2.52 -15.44 -10.70
C GLU A 64 -3.92 -15.91 -10.32
N ARG A 65 -4.86 -15.90 -11.28
CA ARG A 65 -6.24 -16.40 -11.09
C ARG A 65 -6.28 -17.90 -10.81
N GLU A 66 -5.46 -18.69 -11.51
CA GLU A 66 -5.39 -20.14 -11.33
C GLU A 66 -4.76 -20.53 -9.99
N GLN A 67 -3.76 -19.80 -9.52
CA GLN A 67 -3.04 -20.09 -8.29
C GLN A 67 -3.59 -19.32 -7.07
N GLY A 68 -4.39 -18.28 -7.29
CA GLY A 68 -4.93 -17.42 -6.23
C GLY A 68 -3.85 -16.60 -5.49
N ILE A 69 -2.70 -16.33 -6.15
CA ILE A 69 -1.60 -15.55 -5.57
C ILE A 69 -1.12 -14.49 -6.56
N THR A 70 -0.67 -13.34 -6.05
CA THR A 70 0.02 -12.33 -6.83
C THR A 70 1.44 -12.80 -7.15
N ILE A 71 1.84 -12.78 -8.42
CA ILE A 71 3.15 -13.22 -8.90
C ILE A 71 4.04 -12.02 -9.22
N ASP A 72 3.49 -11.03 -9.93
CA ASP A 72 4.22 -9.82 -10.32
C ASP A 72 3.63 -8.58 -9.64
N VAL A 73 4.31 -7.44 -9.74
CA VAL A 73 3.83 -6.17 -9.16
C VAL A 73 2.72 -5.61 -10.04
N ALA A 74 1.54 -5.45 -9.48
CA ALA A 74 0.42 -4.80 -10.13
C ALA A 74 0.29 -3.34 -9.67
N TYR A 75 0.41 -2.39 -10.62
CA TYR A 75 0.22 -0.97 -10.33
C TYR A 75 -1.21 -0.55 -10.62
N ARG A 76 -1.83 0.16 -9.68
CA ARG A 76 -3.15 0.77 -9.83
C ARG A 76 -3.10 2.25 -9.51
N TYR A 77 -3.88 3.00 -10.25
CA TYR A 77 -3.96 4.46 -10.16
C TYR A 77 -5.37 4.83 -9.74
N PHE A 78 -5.49 5.66 -8.73
CA PHE A 78 -6.78 6.19 -8.33
C PHE A 78 -6.64 7.59 -7.71
N THR A 79 -7.75 8.32 -7.65
CA THR A 79 -7.78 9.68 -7.12
C THR A 79 -9.03 9.85 -6.29
N THR A 80 -8.87 10.37 -5.09
CA THR A 80 -9.98 10.87 -4.26
C THR A 80 -10.09 12.38 -4.42
N ASP A 81 -11.09 12.97 -3.79
CA ASP A 81 -11.25 14.44 -3.80
C ASP A 81 -10.05 15.18 -3.18
N LYS A 82 -9.26 14.49 -2.36
CA LYS A 82 -8.13 15.08 -1.63
C LYS A 82 -6.79 14.80 -2.27
N ARG A 83 -6.57 13.59 -2.82
CA ARG A 83 -5.23 13.15 -3.23
C ARG A 83 -5.28 12.14 -4.37
N SER A 84 -4.23 12.12 -5.20
CA SER A 84 -3.98 11.07 -6.19
C SER A 84 -3.04 10.01 -5.64
N PHE A 85 -3.24 8.75 -6.04
CA PHE A 85 -2.52 7.60 -5.53
C PHE A 85 -2.01 6.70 -6.65
N ILE A 86 -0.83 6.13 -6.43
CA ILE A 86 -0.35 4.95 -7.16
C ILE A 86 -0.09 3.89 -6.11
N VAL A 87 -0.78 2.76 -6.21
CA VAL A 87 -0.53 1.60 -5.35
C VAL A 87 0.16 0.50 -6.13
N ALA A 88 1.21 -0.06 -5.55
CA ALA A 88 1.85 -1.28 -6.00
C ALA A 88 1.37 -2.44 -5.14
N ASP A 89 0.53 -3.31 -5.71
CA ASP A 89 0.20 -4.60 -5.08
C ASP A 89 1.33 -5.58 -5.35
N THR A 90 1.83 -6.23 -4.30
CA THR A 90 3.03 -7.06 -4.40
C THR A 90 2.82 -8.47 -3.89
N PRO A 91 3.59 -9.43 -4.45
CA PRO A 91 3.54 -10.81 -4.02
C PRO A 91 3.84 -10.98 -2.53
N GLY A 92 3.09 -11.86 -1.87
CA GLY A 92 3.33 -12.25 -0.48
C GLY A 92 4.25 -13.45 -0.31
N HIS A 93 4.43 -14.27 -1.37
CA HIS A 93 5.21 -15.50 -1.32
C HIS A 93 6.72 -15.22 -1.34
N GLU A 94 7.49 -15.98 -0.58
CA GLU A 94 8.94 -15.74 -0.43
C GLU A 94 9.73 -15.87 -1.73
N GLU A 95 9.31 -16.71 -2.65
CA GLU A 95 9.95 -16.88 -3.95
C GLU A 95 9.89 -15.61 -4.81
N TYR A 96 8.87 -14.77 -4.62
CA TYR A 96 8.66 -13.53 -5.35
C TYR A 96 9.16 -12.28 -4.61
N THR A 97 9.99 -12.45 -3.58
CA THR A 97 10.57 -11.34 -2.79
C THR A 97 11.27 -10.30 -3.67
N ARG A 98 11.86 -10.72 -4.80
CA ARG A 98 12.51 -9.81 -5.76
C ARG A 98 11.50 -8.83 -6.38
N ASN A 99 10.32 -9.32 -6.78
CA ASN A 99 9.26 -8.49 -7.35
C ASN A 99 8.72 -7.52 -6.28
N MET A 100 8.55 -8.00 -5.04
CA MET A 100 8.19 -7.13 -3.91
C MET A 100 9.20 -5.98 -3.72
N ALA A 101 10.51 -6.24 -3.81
CA ALA A 101 11.54 -5.21 -3.68
C ALA A 101 11.48 -4.18 -4.82
N VAL A 102 11.11 -4.59 -6.05
CA VAL A 102 10.87 -3.66 -7.16
C VAL A 102 9.72 -2.71 -6.85
N GLY A 103 8.60 -3.23 -6.32
CA GLY A 103 7.49 -2.39 -5.88
C GLY A 103 7.89 -1.41 -4.76
N ALA A 104 8.72 -1.88 -3.80
CA ALA A 104 9.19 -1.06 -2.69
C ALA A 104 10.09 0.10 -3.14
N SER A 105 10.92 -0.09 -4.17
CA SER A 105 11.82 0.96 -4.68
C SER A 105 11.10 2.15 -5.31
N PHE A 106 9.82 2.00 -5.60
CA PHE A 106 8.97 3.02 -6.20
C PHE A 106 8.16 3.82 -5.18
N ALA A 107 7.94 3.28 -3.98
CA ALA A 107 6.96 3.76 -3.03
C ALA A 107 7.52 4.74 -1.99
N ASP A 108 6.72 5.72 -1.60
CA ASP A 108 7.00 6.68 -0.54
C ASP A 108 6.56 6.14 0.84
N LEU A 109 5.59 5.21 0.85
CA LEU A 109 4.96 4.65 2.04
C LEU A 109 4.69 3.15 1.87
N ALA A 110 4.86 2.37 2.93
CA ALA A 110 4.53 0.95 2.95
C ALA A 110 3.30 0.68 3.83
N VAL A 111 2.30 -0.01 3.26
CA VAL A 111 1.18 -0.60 3.99
C VAL A 111 1.47 -2.09 4.16
N ILE A 112 1.81 -2.51 5.38
CA ILE A 112 2.14 -3.89 5.71
C ILE A 112 0.94 -4.54 6.38
N LEU A 113 0.34 -5.52 5.73
CA LEU A 113 -0.79 -6.25 6.28
C LEU A 113 -0.31 -7.36 7.23
N ILE A 114 -1.08 -7.56 8.29
CA ILE A 114 -0.86 -8.61 9.29
C ILE A 114 -2.21 -9.26 9.58
N ASP A 115 -2.32 -10.57 9.39
CA ASP A 115 -3.51 -11.32 9.80
C ASP A 115 -3.65 -11.32 11.32
N ALA A 116 -4.78 -10.83 11.84
CA ALA A 116 -5.06 -10.74 13.28
C ALA A 116 -5.03 -12.10 14.00
N LYS A 117 -5.30 -13.21 13.30
CA LYS A 117 -5.18 -14.55 13.87
C LYS A 117 -3.73 -14.97 14.04
N GLN A 118 -2.86 -14.60 13.12
CA GLN A 118 -1.48 -15.07 13.07
C GLN A 118 -0.50 -14.13 13.81
N GLY A 119 -0.70 -12.81 13.71
CA GLY A 119 0.23 -11.81 14.23
C GLY A 119 1.45 -11.62 13.33
N VAL A 120 2.54 -11.10 13.91
CA VAL A 120 3.77 -10.79 13.16
C VAL A 120 4.54 -12.06 12.79
N LEU A 121 4.60 -12.36 11.49
CA LEU A 121 5.29 -13.50 10.93
C LEU A 121 6.72 -13.15 10.43
N VAL A 122 7.47 -14.18 10.05
CA VAL A 122 8.80 -14.03 9.42
C VAL A 122 8.72 -13.18 8.15
N GLN A 123 7.67 -13.38 7.34
CA GLN A 123 7.46 -12.59 6.12
C GLN A 123 7.16 -11.12 6.43
N THR A 124 6.38 -10.83 7.46
CA THR A 124 6.13 -9.45 7.93
C THR A 124 7.45 -8.74 8.24
N ARG A 125 8.35 -9.41 8.99
CA ARG A 125 9.69 -8.89 9.32
C ARG A 125 10.55 -8.68 8.08
N ARG A 126 10.52 -9.64 7.14
CA ARG A 126 11.27 -9.57 5.88
C ARG A 126 10.81 -8.38 5.03
N HIS A 127 9.49 -8.22 4.85
CA HIS A 127 8.93 -7.14 4.06
C HIS A 127 9.20 -5.76 4.67
N ALA A 128 9.04 -5.62 5.98
CA ALA A 128 9.38 -4.37 6.68
C ALA A 128 10.85 -3.99 6.50
N ARG A 129 11.76 -4.97 6.60
CA ARG A 129 13.20 -4.77 6.39
C ARG A 129 13.53 -4.36 4.96
N ILE A 130 12.92 -4.99 3.96
CA ILE A 130 13.12 -4.64 2.55
C ILE A 130 12.62 -3.22 2.27
N CYS A 131 11.42 -2.86 2.74
CA CYS A 131 10.90 -1.51 2.61
C CYS A 131 11.85 -0.46 3.22
N ALA A 132 12.36 -0.71 4.43
CA ALA A 132 13.34 0.17 5.08
C ALA A 132 14.64 0.28 4.28
N LEU A 133 15.19 -0.84 3.75
CA LEU A 133 16.38 -0.85 2.90
C LEU A 133 16.17 -0.12 1.56
N MET A 134 14.94 -0.07 1.04
CA MET A 134 14.59 0.70 -0.16
C MET A 134 14.38 2.20 0.13
N GLY A 135 14.56 2.65 1.38
CA GLY A 135 14.47 4.05 1.75
C GLY A 135 13.08 4.52 2.17
N ILE A 136 12.11 3.62 2.33
CA ILE A 136 10.78 3.97 2.83
C ILE A 136 10.88 4.34 4.32
N ASN A 137 10.41 5.54 4.67
CA ASN A 137 10.40 6.08 6.02
C ASN A 137 9.00 6.14 6.67
N TYR A 138 7.94 5.84 5.92
CA TYR A 138 6.55 5.87 6.39
C TYR A 138 5.93 4.48 6.32
N PHE A 139 5.45 3.99 7.46
CA PHE A 139 4.93 2.64 7.59
C PHE A 139 3.52 2.64 8.19
N VAL A 140 2.60 1.95 7.55
CA VAL A 140 1.30 1.60 8.11
C VAL A 140 1.26 0.09 8.31
N PHE A 141 1.11 -0.37 9.54
CA PHE A 141 0.79 -1.76 9.81
C PHE A 141 -0.74 -1.90 9.90
N ALA A 142 -1.33 -2.51 8.89
CA ALA A 142 -2.76 -2.81 8.85
C ALA A 142 -3.00 -4.19 9.47
N VAL A 143 -3.50 -4.21 10.71
CA VAL A 143 -3.89 -5.46 11.38
C VAL A 143 -5.25 -5.87 10.83
N ASN A 144 -5.21 -6.75 9.83
CA ASN A 144 -6.34 -7.15 9.02
C ASN A 144 -7.07 -8.37 9.58
N LYS A 145 -8.29 -8.61 9.11
CA LYS A 145 -9.19 -9.69 9.50
C LYS A 145 -9.61 -9.59 10.97
N MET A 146 -9.81 -8.36 11.45
CA MET A 146 -10.31 -8.12 12.81
C MET A 146 -11.70 -8.72 13.06
N ASP A 147 -12.52 -8.86 12.01
CA ASP A 147 -13.78 -9.58 12.00
C ASP A 147 -13.64 -11.04 12.47
N LEU A 148 -12.58 -11.73 12.03
CA LEU A 148 -12.32 -13.14 12.36
C LEU A 148 -11.84 -13.37 13.80
N VAL A 149 -11.48 -12.31 14.51
CA VAL A 149 -11.12 -12.35 15.95
C VAL A 149 -12.14 -11.59 16.81
N GLY A 150 -13.33 -11.30 16.24
CA GLY A 150 -14.43 -10.63 16.95
C GLY A 150 -14.10 -9.20 17.37
N TYR A 151 -13.22 -8.50 16.63
CA TYR A 151 -12.78 -7.13 16.90
C TYR A 151 -12.17 -6.93 18.28
N ASP A 152 -11.50 -7.99 18.81
CA ASP A 152 -10.95 -8.01 20.16
C ASP A 152 -9.78 -7.04 20.32
N GLU A 153 -9.94 -6.05 21.20
CA GLU A 153 -8.93 -5.04 21.54
C GLU A 153 -7.66 -5.69 22.13
N LYS A 154 -7.81 -6.72 22.98
CA LYS A 154 -6.65 -7.38 23.59
C LYS A 154 -5.78 -8.07 22.53
N ARG A 155 -6.42 -8.69 21.54
CA ARG A 155 -5.68 -9.31 20.43
C ARG A 155 -4.95 -8.26 19.60
N PHE A 156 -5.56 -7.13 19.34
CA PHE A 156 -4.89 -6.01 18.67
C PHE A 156 -3.72 -5.47 19.49
N ASP A 157 -3.85 -5.34 20.79
CA ASP A 157 -2.79 -4.89 21.69
C ASP A 157 -1.59 -5.85 21.71
N GLU A 158 -1.83 -7.17 21.67
CA GLU A 158 -0.77 -8.19 21.58
C GLU A 158 0.04 -8.02 20.28
N ILE A 159 -0.64 -7.85 19.14
CA ILE A 159 0.00 -7.66 17.84
C ILE A 159 0.72 -6.30 17.81
N THR A 160 0.13 -5.26 18.38
CA THR A 160 0.75 -3.94 18.50
C THR A 160 2.08 -3.99 19.24
N LYS A 161 2.19 -4.77 20.32
CA LYS A 161 3.46 -4.99 21.02
C LYS A 161 4.51 -5.64 20.12
N GLN A 162 4.14 -6.67 19.35
CA GLN A 162 5.03 -7.32 18.39
C GLN A 162 5.50 -6.36 17.30
N ILE A 163 4.61 -5.49 16.81
CA ILE A 163 4.95 -4.46 15.82
C ILE A 163 5.91 -3.43 16.41
N ILE A 164 5.68 -2.98 17.65
CA ILE A 164 6.57 -2.02 18.34
C ILE A 164 7.97 -2.63 18.53
N GLU A 165 8.08 -3.90 18.88
CA GLU A 165 9.38 -4.60 18.96
C GLU A 165 10.07 -4.63 17.61
N LEU A 166 9.35 -4.99 16.54
CA LEU A 166 9.87 -4.97 15.17
C LEU A 166 10.30 -3.56 14.73
N THR A 167 9.52 -2.55 15.04
CA THR A 167 9.82 -1.14 14.76
C THR A 167 11.14 -0.71 15.41
N LYS A 168 11.37 -1.11 16.66
CA LYS A 168 12.63 -0.83 17.38
C LYS A 168 13.80 -1.61 16.78
N GLU A 169 13.61 -2.90 16.46
CA GLU A 169 14.65 -3.74 15.84
C GLU A 169 15.14 -3.18 14.50
N LEU A 170 14.22 -2.68 13.69
CA LEU A 170 14.51 -2.18 12.34
C LEU A 170 14.68 -0.66 12.27
N GLU A 171 14.59 0.05 13.40
CA GLU A 171 14.67 1.52 13.48
C GLU A 171 13.69 2.24 12.54
N LEU A 172 12.47 1.67 12.38
CA LEU A 172 11.48 2.22 11.48
C LEU A 172 10.97 3.57 11.97
N LYS A 173 10.81 4.51 11.05
CA LYS A 173 10.28 5.85 11.32
C LYS A 173 8.79 5.95 10.94
N ASN A 174 8.09 6.94 11.47
CA ASN A 174 6.72 7.31 11.09
C ASN A 174 5.78 6.10 10.99
N VAL A 175 5.68 5.32 12.06
CA VAL A 175 4.88 4.09 12.12
C VAL A 175 3.49 4.37 12.66
N VAL A 176 2.46 3.91 11.94
CA VAL A 176 1.05 3.93 12.37
C VAL A 176 0.50 2.50 12.31
N ILE A 177 -0.33 2.14 13.29
CA ILE A 177 -0.94 0.80 13.39
C ILE A 177 -2.45 0.98 13.35
N ILE A 178 -3.12 0.33 12.38
CA ILE A 178 -4.55 0.49 12.14
C ILE A 178 -5.21 -0.90 12.15
N PRO A 179 -6.22 -1.16 13.01
CA PRO A 179 -7.03 -2.36 12.95
C PRO A 179 -8.04 -2.23 11.80
N VAL A 180 -8.09 -3.22 10.90
CA VAL A 180 -8.98 -3.20 9.73
C VAL A 180 -9.66 -4.56 9.50
N SER A 181 -10.77 -4.54 8.79
CA SER A 181 -11.26 -5.70 8.06
C SER A 181 -11.40 -5.35 6.58
N ALA A 182 -10.51 -5.87 5.76
CA ALA A 182 -10.51 -5.61 4.32
C ALA A 182 -11.75 -6.18 3.64
N THR A 183 -12.36 -7.23 4.17
CA THR A 183 -13.57 -7.86 3.64
C THR A 183 -14.81 -7.07 4.01
N GLU A 184 -14.95 -6.66 5.28
CA GLU A 184 -16.13 -5.96 5.79
C GLU A 184 -16.04 -4.43 5.61
N GLY A 185 -14.85 -3.89 5.28
CA GLY A 185 -14.60 -2.46 5.08
C GLY A 185 -14.30 -1.68 6.37
N ASP A 186 -14.24 -2.37 7.51
CA ASP A 186 -14.00 -1.73 8.80
C ASP A 186 -12.65 -1.01 8.84
N ASN A 187 -12.66 0.29 9.13
CA ASN A 187 -11.49 1.17 9.14
C ASN A 187 -10.67 1.20 7.84
N VAL A 188 -11.24 0.77 6.72
CA VAL A 188 -10.59 0.86 5.39
C VAL A 188 -10.79 2.25 4.82
N THR A 189 -11.99 2.61 4.40
CA THR A 189 -12.32 3.93 3.84
C THR A 189 -12.90 4.86 4.88
N THR A 190 -13.72 4.34 5.78
CA THR A 190 -14.40 5.07 6.87
C THR A 190 -14.12 4.40 8.21
N LYS A 191 -14.33 5.15 9.30
CA LYS A 191 -14.23 4.60 10.65
C LYS A 191 -15.30 3.56 10.91
N SER A 192 -14.89 2.44 11.50
CA SER A 192 -15.78 1.36 11.88
C SER A 192 -16.52 1.62 13.20
N GLU A 193 -17.80 1.26 13.24
CA GLU A 193 -18.59 1.21 14.48
C GLU A 193 -18.27 -0.08 15.28
N ASN A 194 -17.74 -1.12 14.62
CA ASN A 194 -17.38 -2.39 15.25
C ASN A 194 -16.07 -2.29 16.08
N ILE A 195 -15.28 -1.22 15.88
CA ILE A 195 -13.99 -0.99 16.55
C ILE A 195 -14.03 0.33 17.36
N PRO A 196 -14.95 0.50 18.30
CA PRO A 196 -15.16 1.78 19.01
C PRO A 196 -14.00 2.16 19.94
N TRP A 197 -13.15 1.23 20.32
CA TRP A 197 -11.95 1.42 21.13
C TRP A 197 -10.80 2.06 20.34
N TYR A 198 -10.76 1.90 19.02
CA TYR A 198 -9.74 2.53 18.17
C TYR A 198 -10.07 4.00 17.90
N LYS A 199 -9.16 4.90 18.29
CA LYS A 199 -9.38 6.36 18.16
C LYS A 199 -8.64 6.98 16.98
N GLY A 200 -7.81 6.20 16.27
CA GLY A 200 -7.06 6.67 15.10
C GLY A 200 -7.91 6.90 13.84
N PRO A 201 -7.31 7.27 12.74
CA PRO A 201 -7.96 7.43 11.44
C PRO A 201 -8.28 6.09 10.78
N ALA A 202 -9.22 6.07 9.82
CA ALA A 202 -9.33 4.99 8.86
C ALA A 202 -8.12 4.99 7.92
N LEU A 203 -7.83 3.86 7.28
CA LEU A 203 -6.63 3.71 6.44
C LEU A 203 -6.59 4.73 5.29
N LEU A 204 -7.67 4.84 4.51
CA LEU A 204 -7.72 5.78 3.39
C LEU A 204 -7.59 7.22 3.87
N SER A 205 -8.27 7.58 4.98
CA SER A 205 -8.16 8.93 5.56
C SER A 205 -6.71 9.25 5.98
N TYR A 206 -6.00 8.29 6.55
CA TYR A 206 -4.57 8.46 6.87
C TYR A 206 -3.72 8.66 5.61
N LEU A 207 -3.94 7.85 4.56
CA LEU A 207 -3.21 7.97 3.29
C LEU A 207 -3.49 9.30 2.57
N GLU A 208 -4.70 9.85 2.72
CA GLU A 208 -5.06 11.17 2.19
C GLU A 208 -4.33 12.31 2.89
N ASP A 209 -4.17 12.22 4.21
CA ASP A 209 -3.74 13.32 5.07
C ASP A 209 -2.23 13.24 5.41
N VAL A 210 -1.56 12.09 5.22
CA VAL A 210 -0.14 11.95 5.53
C VAL A 210 0.72 12.87 4.67
N ASP A 211 1.57 13.67 5.34
CA ASP A 211 2.56 14.54 4.69
C ASP A 211 3.89 13.82 4.62
N ILE A 212 4.26 13.39 3.41
CA ILE A 212 5.57 12.80 3.14
C ILE A 212 6.58 13.91 3.01
N LYS A 213 7.38 14.11 4.04
CA LYS A 213 8.46 15.08 4.03
C LYS A 213 9.69 14.47 3.38
N ASP A 214 10.22 15.15 2.41
CA ASP A 214 11.55 14.87 1.89
C ASP A 214 12.57 15.35 2.94
N GLU A 215 13.21 14.42 3.65
CA GLU A 215 14.19 14.76 4.72
C GLU A 215 15.41 15.52 4.14
N ASN A 216 15.52 15.60 2.81
CA ASN A 216 16.67 16.19 2.11
C ASN A 216 16.38 17.60 1.53
N GLU A 217 15.25 18.24 1.84
CA GLU A 217 14.92 19.57 1.30
C GLU A 217 15.94 20.68 1.66
N GLU A 218 16.80 20.46 2.65
CA GLU A 218 17.77 21.46 3.16
C GLU A 218 19.17 21.38 2.53
N GLU A 219 19.51 20.34 1.78
CA GLU A 219 20.85 20.09 1.25
C GLU A 219 21.03 20.50 -0.22
N GLY A 220 20.92 21.76 -0.59
CA GLY A 220 21.35 22.24 -1.91
C GLY A 220 20.75 21.53 -3.13
N PHE A 221 20.83 22.10 -4.30
CA PHE A 221 20.32 21.49 -5.53
C PHE A 221 21.22 20.36 -6.04
N TYR A 222 20.64 19.17 -6.24
CA TYR A 222 21.30 18.02 -6.83
C TYR A 222 20.45 17.34 -7.90
N MET A 223 20.96 17.30 -9.12
CA MET A 223 20.33 16.63 -10.28
C MET A 223 21.39 15.87 -11.08
N PRO A 224 21.43 14.53 -10.99
CA PRO A 224 22.28 13.72 -11.87
C PRO A 224 21.88 13.93 -13.34
N VAL A 225 22.85 14.26 -14.20
CA VAL A 225 22.58 14.40 -15.63
C VAL A 225 22.43 13.03 -16.27
N GLN A 226 21.22 12.68 -16.68
CA GLN A 226 20.89 11.40 -17.32
C GLN A 226 20.92 11.48 -18.85
N ARG A 227 20.70 12.67 -19.41
CA ARG A 227 20.69 12.90 -20.85
C ARG A 227 21.15 14.29 -21.20
N VAL A 228 21.92 14.44 -22.30
CA VAL A 228 22.19 15.73 -22.93
C VAL A 228 21.25 15.88 -24.12
N CYS A 229 20.40 16.91 -24.10
CA CYS A 229 19.50 17.26 -25.19
C CYS A 229 20.15 18.29 -26.10
N ARG A 230 20.37 17.94 -27.36
CA ARG A 230 20.93 18.84 -28.37
C ARG A 230 20.21 18.66 -29.71
N PRO A 231 18.97 19.19 -29.85
CA PRO A 231 18.17 19.02 -31.05
C PRO A 231 18.74 19.75 -32.27
N ASN A 232 19.52 20.83 -32.05
CA ASN A 232 20.19 21.62 -33.11
C ASN A 232 21.51 22.20 -32.58
N HIS A 233 22.14 23.09 -33.36
CA HIS A 233 23.42 23.73 -33.02
C HIS A 233 23.29 24.88 -32.00
N GLU A 234 22.09 25.43 -31.82
CA GLU A 234 21.85 26.61 -30.99
C GLU A 234 21.41 26.23 -29.55
N PHE A 235 20.89 25.03 -29.36
CA PHE A 235 20.38 24.57 -28.06
C PHE A 235 21.18 23.40 -27.49
N ARG A 236 21.55 23.52 -26.21
CA ARG A 236 22.11 22.44 -25.42
C ARG A 236 21.50 22.46 -24.02
N GLY A 237 20.79 21.42 -23.68
CA GLY A 237 20.17 21.23 -22.35
C GLY A 237 20.63 19.98 -21.67
N PHE A 238 20.59 19.97 -20.32
CA PHE A 238 20.79 18.81 -19.49
C PHE A 238 19.44 18.33 -18.95
N GLN A 239 19.22 17.04 -18.97
CA GLN A 239 17.99 16.42 -18.47
C GLN A 239 18.34 15.41 -17.39
N GLY A 240 17.57 15.40 -16.30
CA GLY A 240 17.70 14.48 -15.17
C GLY A 240 16.55 14.66 -14.20
N GLN A 241 16.43 13.76 -13.27
CA GLN A 241 15.53 13.90 -12.13
C GLN A 241 16.23 14.76 -11.07
N ILE A 242 15.48 15.70 -10.47
CA ILE A 242 15.97 16.43 -9.29
C ILE A 242 15.84 15.48 -8.10
N GLU A 243 16.98 15.08 -7.53
CA GLU A 243 17.05 14.21 -6.37
C GLU A 243 17.00 15.02 -5.07
N ASN A 244 17.40 16.30 -5.13
CA ASN A 244 17.39 17.16 -3.96
C ASN A 244 17.30 18.64 -4.36
N GLY A 245 16.66 19.44 -3.49
CA GLY A 245 16.55 20.89 -3.66
C GLY A 245 15.59 21.33 -4.76
N VAL A 246 15.64 22.62 -5.08
CA VAL A 246 14.75 23.26 -6.06
C VAL A 246 15.57 24.12 -7.02
N ILE A 247 15.22 24.09 -8.32
CA ILE A 247 15.73 25.02 -9.32
C ILE A 247 14.56 25.87 -9.84
N ARG A 248 14.82 27.17 -10.07
CA ARG A 248 13.85 28.08 -10.66
C ARG A 248 14.42 28.65 -11.96
N ALA A 249 13.53 28.85 -12.92
CA ALA A 249 13.91 29.64 -14.12
C ALA A 249 14.26 31.05 -13.69
N GLY A 250 15.41 31.55 -14.18
CA GLY A 250 15.92 32.88 -13.94
C GLY A 250 15.31 33.91 -14.86
#